data_8ef0da0481b37211b54b832be603dcab
#
_entry.id   8ef0da0481b37211b54b832be603dcab
#
_cell.length_a   1.000
_cell.length_b   1.000
_cell.length_c   1.000
_cell.angle_alpha   90.00
_cell.angle_beta   90.00
_cell.angle_gamma   90.00
#
_symmetry.space_group_name_H-M   'P 1'
#
loop_
_entity.id
_entity.type
_entity.pdbx_description
1 polymer ?
#
loop_
_entity_poly.entity_id
_entity_poly.type
_entity_poly.pdbx_seq_one_letter_code
_entity_poly.pdbx_strand_id
1 'polypeptide(L)'
;MYMRAFTLAFFILPLFILGCSPDDKPKDKIAYVGANLLGYNHVADTKINWFSVNGYRGRTGGFTCCIMLPEIWQPNMQVNIKWEVNPDPFPSDFPEYSDPNYKDYIKKYKANYRQYQTTVTIPEYTDSCGLQVHFLPCQQVKVTATCHGIEHPNHPIKDPFDQPEPAQCPQ
;
A
#
# COMPACT_ATOMS: atom_id res chain seq x y z
N MET A 1 -80.14 10.43 -52.05
CA MET A 1 -79.01 11.32 -51.87
C MET A 1 -78.57 11.15 -50.38
N TYR A 2 -77.67 10.21 -50.10
CA TYR A 2 -77.27 9.85 -48.72
C TYR A 2 -75.93 10.52 -48.39
N MET A 3 -75.94 11.39 -47.42
CA MET A 3 -74.76 12.04 -46.88
C MET A 3 -74.19 11.17 -45.73
N ARG A 4 -73.00 10.61 -45.94
CA ARG A 4 -72.30 9.84 -44.89
C ARG A 4 -71.46 10.78 -44.01
N ALA A 5 -71.85 10.84 -42.74
CA ALA A 5 -71.06 11.55 -41.73
C ALA A 5 -69.81 10.73 -41.37
N PHE A 6 -68.64 11.36 -41.54
CA PHE A 6 -67.35 10.76 -41.09
C PHE A 6 -67.07 11.20 -39.67
N THR A 7 -67.12 10.25 -38.75
CA THR A 7 -66.77 10.49 -37.33
C THR A 7 -65.24 10.33 -37.16
N LEU A 8 -64.53 11.42 -36.93
CA LEU A 8 -63.14 11.41 -36.58
C LEU A 8 -63.00 11.02 -35.08
N ALA A 9 -62.45 9.83 -34.80
CA ALA A 9 -62.10 9.44 -33.47
C ALA A 9 -60.68 10.00 -33.11
N PHE A 10 -60.64 10.93 -32.16
CA PHE A 10 -59.42 11.50 -31.62
C PHE A 10 -58.82 10.52 -30.60
N PHE A 11 -57.74 9.83 -30.96
CA PHE A 11 -56.98 9.00 -30.06
C PHE A 11 -56.09 9.91 -29.22
N ILE A 12 -56.47 10.12 -27.96
CA ILE A 12 -55.62 10.79 -26.96
C ILE A 12 -54.63 9.75 -26.44
N LEU A 13 -53.36 9.85 -26.88
CA LEU A 13 -52.26 9.04 -26.38
C LEU A 13 -51.81 9.63 -25.03
N PRO A 14 -51.84 8.88 -23.90
CA PRO A 14 -51.32 9.39 -22.63
C PRO A 14 -49.81 9.45 -22.69
N LEU A 15 -49.25 10.66 -22.58
CA LEU A 15 -47.84 10.92 -22.47
C LEU A 15 -47.39 10.51 -21.05
N PHE A 16 -46.82 9.30 -20.90
CA PHE A 16 -46.15 8.90 -19.68
C PHE A 16 -44.84 9.71 -19.54
N ILE A 17 -44.91 10.76 -18.72
CA ILE A 17 -43.70 11.46 -18.27
C ILE A 17 -43.01 10.54 -17.25
N LEU A 18 -42.01 9.78 -17.73
CA LEU A 18 -41.03 9.11 -16.84
C LEU A 18 -40.24 10.21 -16.14
N GLY A 19 -40.67 10.57 -14.93
CA GLY A 19 -39.92 11.44 -14.05
C GLY A 19 -38.61 10.78 -13.70
N CYS A 20 -37.48 11.32 -14.14
CA CYS A 20 -36.17 11.04 -13.56
C CYS A 20 -36.22 11.47 -12.09
N SER A 21 -36.09 10.53 -11.17
CA SER A 21 -35.88 10.82 -9.76
C SER A 21 -34.54 11.53 -9.60
N PRO A 22 -34.46 12.72 -8.99
CA PRO A 22 -33.20 13.42 -8.78
C PRO A 22 -32.56 13.02 -7.44
N ASP A 23 -32.40 11.71 -7.18
CA ASP A 23 -31.77 11.21 -5.94
C ASP A 23 -30.43 10.50 -6.17
N ASP A 24 -29.79 10.70 -7.31
CA ASP A 24 -28.36 10.44 -7.41
C ASP A 24 -27.61 11.67 -6.86
N LYS A 25 -27.51 11.78 -5.52
CA LYS A 25 -26.45 12.56 -4.91
C LYS A 25 -25.15 12.02 -5.47
N PRO A 26 -24.27 12.85 -6.08
CA PRO A 26 -22.97 12.39 -6.51
C PRO A 26 -22.28 11.81 -5.27
N LYS A 27 -21.96 10.50 -5.29
CA LYS A 27 -21.07 9.91 -4.29
C LYS A 27 -19.84 10.79 -4.30
N ASP A 28 -19.56 11.46 -3.18
CA ASP A 28 -18.39 12.31 -3.04
C ASP A 28 -17.18 11.50 -3.54
N LYS A 29 -16.62 11.93 -4.66
CA LYS A 29 -15.47 11.24 -5.26
C LYS A 29 -14.31 11.48 -4.30
N ILE A 30 -13.80 10.39 -3.71
CA ILE A 30 -12.59 10.46 -2.87
C ILE A 30 -11.46 11.00 -3.75
N ALA A 31 -10.91 12.15 -3.37
CA ALA A 31 -9.72 12.70 -4.01
C ALA A 31 -8.49 11.91 -3.56
N TYR A 32 -7.58 11.61 -4.50
CA TYR A 32 -6.34 10.91 -4.24
C TYR A 32 -5.15 11.78 -4.58
N VAL A 33 -4.11 11.69 -3.78
CA VAL A 33 -2.82 12.38 -4.00
C VAL A 33 -1.70 11.37 -4.13
N GLY A 34 -0.69 11.70 -4.90
CA GLY A 34 0.55 10.93 -4.99
C GLY A 34 1.41 11.16 -3.76
N ALA A 35 1.71 10.11 -3.02
CA ALA A 35 2.53 10.14 -1.81
C ALA A 35 3.83 9.35 -2.01
N ASN A 36 4.91 9.75 -1.35
CA ASN A 36 6.15 9.00 -1.34
C ASN A 36 5.96 7.68 -0.59
N LEU A 37 6.61 6.62 -1.04
CA LEU A 37 6.67 5.33 -0.34
C LEU A 37 8.07 5.15 0.26
N LEU A 38 8.15 5.03 1.59
CA LEU A 38 9.39 4.88 2.34
C LEU A 38 9.35 3.60 3.16
N GLY A 39 10.51 2.96 3.34
CA GLY A 39 10.65 1.77 4.20
C GLY A 39 11.76 1.97 5.23
N TYR A 40 11.51 1.52 6.46
CA TYR A 40 12.44 1.54 7.56
C TYR A 40 12.61 0.14 8.14
N ASN A 41 13.83 -0.36 8.15
CA ASN A 41 14.16 -1.62 8.82
C ASN A 41 14.62 -1.32 10.25
N HIS A 42 13.93 -1.88 11.23
CA HIS A 42 14.25 -1.75 12.64
C HIS A 42 14.98 -2.97 13.21
N VAL A 43 15.17 -4.02 12.40
CA VAL A 43 15.76 -5.29 12.86
C VAL A 43 17.26 -5.28 12.59
N ALA A 44 18.04 -5.47 13.66
CA ALA A 44 19.49 -5.59 13.57
C ALA A 44 19.91 -6.77 12.68
N ASP A 45 21.09 -6.66 12.09
CA ASP A 45 21.76 -7.72 11.32
C ASP A 45 20.91 -8.32 10.18
N THR A 46 19.90 -7.57 9.71
CA THR A 46 19.06 -7.97 8.58
C THR A 46 18.93 -6.86 7.55
N LYS A 47 18.50 -7.20 6.35
CA LYS A 47 18.22 -6.24 5.30
C LYS A 47 16.91 -6.56 4.59
N ILE A 48 16.08 -5.55 4.39
CA ILE A 48 14.93 -5.64 3.48
C ILE A 48 15.44 -5.39 2.06
N ASN A 49 15.47 -6.44 1.24
CA ASN A 49 15.94 -6.35 -0.15
C ASN A 49 14.97 -5.53 -1.01
N TRP A 50 13.69 -5.73 -0.78
CA TRP A 50 12.59 -4.99 -1.41
C TRP A 50 11.32 -5.16 -0.59
N PHE A 51 10.39 -4.25 -0.78
CA PHE A 51 9.00 -4.42 -0.35
C PHE A 51 8.04 -3.84 -1.38
N SER A 52 6.77 -4.15 -1.22
CA SER A 52 5.69 -3.53 -2.00
C SER A 52 4.46 -3.30 -1.13
N VAL A 53 3.72 -2.26 -1.46
CA VAL A 53 2.43 -1.91 -0.85
C VAL A 53 1.39 -1.90 -1.95
N ASN A 54 0.40 -2.79 -1.89
CA ASN A 54 -0.62 -2.97 -2.95
C ASN A 54 0.00 -3.11 -4.36
N GLY A 55 1.20 -3.73 -4.46
CA GLY A 55 1.93 -3.88 -5.71
C GLY A 55 2.89 -2.73 -6.07
N TYR A 56 2.78 -1.57 -5.44
CA TYR A 56 3.74 -0.46 -5.61
C TYR A 56 5.05 -0.82 -4.90
N ARG A 57 6.14 -0.89 -5.66
CA ARG A 57 7.44 -1.29 -5.13
C ARG A 57 8.11 -0.16 -4.38
N GLY A 58 8.61 -0.45 -3.18
CA GLY A 58 9.42 0.42 -2.35
C GLY A 58 10.77 -0.19 -2.02
N ARG A 59 11.61 0.59 -1.35
CA ARG A 59 12.89 0.16 -0.79
C ARG A 59 13.16 0.88 0.53
N THR A 60 14.00 0.29 1.37
CA THR A 60 14.52 0.92 2.58
C THR A 60 15.69 1.85 2.26
N GLY A 61 15.91 2.85 3.11
CA GLY A 61 17.02 3.80 2.95
C GLY A 61 16.80 4.87 1.87
N GLY A 62 15.56 5.10 1.44
CA GLY A 62 15.20 6.12 0.48
C GLY A 62 13.72 6.14 0.22
N PHE A 63 13.26 7.05 -0.64
CA PHE A 63 11.87 7.08 -1.06
C PHE A 63 11.70 6.56 -2.49
N THR A 64 10.51 6.09 -2.79
CA THR A 64 10.07 5.73 -4.15
C THR A 64 8.76 6.46 -4.41
N CYS A 65 8.65 7.16 -5.52
CA CYS A 65 7.39 7.76 -5.96
C CYS A 65 6.59 6.71 -6.75
N CYS A 66 5.33 6.69 -6.74
CA CYS A 66 4.35 7.32 -5.87
C CYS A 66 3.29 6.27 -5.56
N ILE A 67 2.85 6.19 -4.33
CA ILE A 67 1.63 5.46 -3.97
C ILE A 67 0.47 6.46 -3.96
N MET A 68 -0.72 6.03 -4.33
CA MET A 68 -1.91 6.87 -4.27
C MET A 68 -2.59 6.71 -2.91
N LEU A 69 -2.72 7.80 -2.17
CA LEU A 69 -3.46 7.86 -0.91
C LEU A 69 -4.67 8.79 -1.07
N PRO A 70 -5.81 8.50 -0.41
CA PRO A 70 -6.86 9.50 -0.25
C PRO A 70 -6.29 10.78 0.38
N GLU A 71 -6.68 11.93 -0.13
CA GLU A 71 -6.30 13.23 0.44
C GLU A 71 -6.82 13.36 1.87
N ILE A 72 -8.02 12.83 2.13
CA ILE A 72 -8.62 12.74 3.46
C ILE A 72 -8.70 11.27 3.84
N TRP A 73 -8.17 10.94 5.01
CA TRP A 73 -8.21 9.58 5.54
C TRP A 73 -9.63 8.99 5.52
N GLN A 74 -9.72 7.71 5.20
CA GLN A 74 -10.98 6.97 5.18
C GLN A 74 -10.93 5.83 6.22
N PRO A 75 -12.04 5.56 6.93
CA PRO A 75 -12.10 4.44 7.87
C PRO A 75 -11.78 3.09 7.21
N ASN A 76 -11.14 2.20 7.95
CA ASN A 76 -10.83 0.83 7.53
C ASN A 76 -9.92 0.70 6.29
N MET A 77 -9.12 1.72 5.98
CA MET A 77 -8.11 1.62 4.93
C MET A 77 -7.09 0.54 5.26
N GLN A 78 -6.94 -0.42 4.37
CA GLN A 78 -5.96 -1.50 4.52
C GLN A 78 -5.02 -1.54 3.32
N VAL A 79 -3.79 -1.96 3.57
CA VAL A 79 -2.77 -2.20 2.55
C VAL A 79 -2.19 -3.60 2.71
N ASN A 80 -1.98 -4.25 1.57
CA ASN A 80 -1.24 -5.51 1.51
C ASN A 80 0.24 -5.20 1.31
N ILE A 81 1.07 -5.68 2.23
CA ILE A 81 2.52 -5.47 2.22
C ILE A 81 3.19 -6.81 1.98
N LYS A 82 4.06 -6.86 0.98
CA LYS A 82 4.97 -7.99 0.72
C LYS A 82 6.40 -7.50 0.84
N TRP A 83 7.26 -8.31 1.43
CA TRP A 83 8.68 -7.96 1.53
C TRP A 83 9.59 -9.18 1.53
N GLU A 84 10.85 -8.95 1.22
CA GLU A 84 11.90 -9.97 1.26
C GLU A 84 13.00 -9.54 2.19
N VAL A 85 13.32 -10.42 3.12
CA VAL A 85 14.40 -10.24 4.11
C VAL A 85 15.62 -11.03 3.71
N ASN A 86 16.78 -10.38 3.71
CA ASN A 86 18.07 -11.02 3.76
C ASN A 86 18.48 -11.14 5.24
N PRO A 87 18.56 -12.34 5.81
CA PRO A 87 18.88 -12.54 7.22
C PRO A 87 20.37 -12.41 7.55
N ASP A 88 21.22 -12.35 6.55
CA ASP A 88 22.67 -12.19 6.70
C ASP A 88 23.19 -11.29 5.58
N PRO A 89 23.05 -9.97 5.70
CA PRO A 89 23.42 -9.03 4.64
C PRO A 89 24.93 -8.84 4.45
N PHE A 90 25.74 -9.27 5.43
CA PHE A 90 27.19 -9.06 5.45
C PHE A 90 27.95 -10.32 5.88
N PRO A 91 27.80 -11.45 5.15
CA PRO A 91 28.49 -12.67 5.51
C PRO A 91 30.01 -12.48 5.42
N SER A 92 30.72 -12.98 6.43
CA SER A 92 32.18 -12.83 6.52
C SER A 92 32.95 -13.61 5.47
N ASP A 93 32.32 -14.60 4.86
CA ASP A 93 32.87 -15.51 3.85
C ASP A 93 32.45 -15.16 2.43
N PHE A 94 31.97 -13.92 2.19
CA PHE A 94 31.52 -13.50 0.88
C PHE A 94 32.67 -13.52 -0.13
N PRO A 95 32.61 -14.34 -1.19
CA PRO A 95 33.70 -14.51 -2.13
C PRO A 95 33.87 -13.29 -3.04
N GLU A 96 35.09 -13.13 -3.58
CA GLU A 96 35.32 -12.17 -4.64
C GLU A 96 34.58 -12.57 -5.92
N TYR A 97 34.23 -11.58 -6.74
CA TYR A 97 33.53 -11.83 -8.02
C TYR A 97 34.32 -12.75 -8.98
N SER A 98 35.65 -12.76 -8.89
CA SER A 98 36.58 -13.59 -9.66
C SER A 98 36.67 -15.04 -9.19
N ASP A 99 36.10 -15.37 -8.02
CA ASP A 99 36.13 -16.74 -7.49
C ASP A 99 35.34 -17.69 -8.43
N PRO A 100 35.94 -18.82 -8.81
CA PRO A 100 35.25 -19.82 -9.64
C PRO A 100 33.94 -20.32 -9.07
N ASN A 101 33.79 -20.33 -7.73
CA ASN A 101 32.57 -20.76 -7.03
C ASN A 101 31.56 -19.63 -6.77
N TYR A 102 31.85 -18.39 -7.20
CA TYR A 102 31.01 -17.22 -6.93
C TYR A 102 29.54 -17.45 -7.28
N LYS A 103 29.27 -18.03 -8.45
CA LYS A 103 27.89 -18.26 -8.91
C LYS A 103 27.12 -19.23 -8.01
N ASP A 104 27.78 -20.29 -7.57
CA ASP A 104 27.18 -21.30 -6.70
C ASP A 104 26.98 -20.74 -5.29
N TYR A 105 27.94 -19.97 -4.79
CA TYR A 105 27.80 -19.23 -3.54
C TYR A 105 26.59 -18.31 -3.58
N ILE A 106 26.48 -17.44 -4.57
CA ILE A 106 25.35 -16.49 -4.71
C ILE A 106 24.02 -17.23 -4.79
N LYS A 107 23.96 -18.37 -5.46
CA LYS A 107 22.73 -19.17 -5.52
C LYS A 107 22.33 -19.68 -4.14
N LYS A 108 23.26 -20.21 -3.36
CA LYS A 108 23.04 -20.69 -1.99
C LYS A 108 22.69 -19.52 -1.06
N TYR A 109 23.43 -18.42 -1.15
CA TYR A 109 23.19 -17.21 -0.37
C TYR A 109 21.78 -16.66 -0.55
N LYS A 110 21.34 -16.49 -1.79
CA LYS A 110 19.99 -16.04 -2.09
C LYS A 110 18.88 -17.03 -1.72
N ALA A 111 19.19 -18.32 -1.62
CA ALA A 111 18.23 -19.32 -1.15
C ALA A 111 17.85 -19.13 0.33
N ASN A 112 18.64 -18.38 1.09
CA ASN A 112 18.34 -18.03 2.49
C ASN A 112 17.36 -16.85 2.62
N TYR A 113 17.07 -16.12 1.53
CA TYR A 113 16.14 -15.00 1.57
C TYR A 113 14.73 -15.48 1.89
N ARG A 114 14.03 -14.72 2.72
CA ARG A 114 12.72 -15.06 3.23
C ARG A 114 11.69 -14.03 2.74
N GLN A 115 10.58 -14.52 2.22
CA GLN A 115 9.49 -13.66 1.76
C GLN A 115 8.32 -13.73 2.73
N TYR A 116 7.73 -12.59 3.00
CA TYR A 116 6.63 -12.41 3.92
C TYR A 116 5.53 -11.56 3.28
N GLN A 117 4.33 -11.68 3.84
CA GLN A 117 3.18 -10.88 3.45
C GLN A 117 2.27 -10.66 4.65
N THR A 118 1.73 -9.46 4.76
CA THR A 118 0.70 -9.12 5.75
C THR A 118 -0.24 -8.07 5.21
N THR A 119 -1.42 -7.94 5.83
CA THR A 119 -2.35 -6.84 5.60
C THR A 119 -2.40 -5.98 6.85
N VAL A 120 -2.19 -4.68 6.69
CA VAL A 120 -2.11 -3.71 7.79
C VAL A 120 -3.12 -2.60 7.55
N THR A 121 -3.81 -2.17 8.61
CA THR A 121 -4.67 -0.99 8.58
C THR A 121 -3.81 0.27 8.64
N ILE A 122 -4.09 1.24 7.76
CA ILE A 122 -3.46 2.57 7.83
C ILE A 122 -4.16 3.36 8.93
N PRO A 123 -3.43 3.78 9.99
CA PRO A 123 -3.99 4.65 11.02
C PRO A 123 -4.49 5.97 10.45
N GLU A 124 -5.36 6.65 11.19
CA GLU A 124 -5.80 7.99 10.82
C GLU A 124 -4.61 8.94 10.62
N TYR A 125 -4.69 9.75 9.57
CA TYR A 125 -3.65 10.73 9.23
C TYR A 125 -4.31 12.05 8.83
N THR A 126 -3.59 13.13 9.07
CA THR A 126 -3.93 14.48 8.60
C THR A 126 -3.12 14.89 7.38
N ASP A 127 -1.97 14.23 7.16
CA ASP A 127 -0.99 14.57 6.15
C ASP A 127 -0.67 13.36 5.27
N SER A 128 -0.74 13.50 3.96
CA SER A 128 -0.56 12.42 2.97
C SER A 128 0.71 12.55 2.14
N CYS A 129 1.79 13.19 2.66
CA CYS A 129 3.04 13.35 1.92
C CYS A 129 3.77 12.05 1.63
N GLY A 130 3.68 11.07 2.54
CA GLY A 130 4.34 9.79 2.38
C GLY A 130 3.69 8.69 3.20
N LEU A 131 3.59 7.50 2.62
CA LEU A 131 3.30 6.27 3.34
C LEU A 131 4.63 5.65 3.78
N GLN A 132 4.79 5.46 5.08
CA GLN A 132 5.99 4.90 5.70
C GLN A 132 5.70 3.52 6.25
N VAL A 133 6.53 2.56 5.88
CA VAL A 133 6.43 1.14 6.27
C VAL A 133 7.60 0.80 7.17
N HIS A 134 7.32 0.33 8.38
CA HIS A 134 8.29 -0.01 9.40
C HIS A 134 8.30 -1.52 9.62
N PHE A 135 9.44 -2.15 9.35
CA PHE A 135 9.68 -3.58 9.55
C PHE A 135 10.33 -3.79 10.91
N LEU A 136 9.64 -4.51 11.78
CA LEU A 136 9.98 -4.72 13.18
C LEU A 136 10.36 -6.21 13.42
N PRO A 137 10.98 -6.53 14.56
CA PRO A 137 11.22 -7.92 14.95
C PRO A 137 9.94 -8.77 14.88
N CYS A 138 10.10 -10.07 14.73
CA CYS A 138 9.00 -11.03 14.60
C CYS A 138 8.10 -10.79 13.40
N GLN A 139 8.66 -10.26 12.32
CA GLN A 139 7.94 -9.97 11.07
C GLN A 139 6.74 -9.00 11.25
N GLN A 140 6.74 -8.24 12.31
CA GLN A 140 5.72 -7.22 12.53
C GLN A 140 5.92 -6.05 11.59
N VAL A 141 4.82 -5.48 11.14
CA VAL A 141 4.82 -4.32 10.25
C VAL A 141 3.89 -3.25 10.81
N LYS A 142 4.40 -2.03 10.93
CA LYS A 142 3.60 -0.83 11.21
C LYS A 142 3.63 0.07 9.99
N VAL A 143 2.54 0.82 9.79
CA VAL A 143 2.45 1.83 8.73
C VAL A 143 1.97 3.16 9.30
N THR A 144 2.39 4.24 8.68
CA THR A 144 1.84 5.57 8.94
C THR A 144 1.88 6.41 7.67
N ALA A 145 0.92 7.30 7.51
CA ALA A 145 1.00 8.35 6.51
C ALA A 145 1.30 9.67 7.22
N THR A 146 2.38 10.34 6.84
CA THR A 146 2.82 11.59 7.47
C THR A 146 3.79 12.37 6.59
N CYS A 147 3.88 13.67 6.83
CA CYS A 147 4.92 14.56 6.28
C CYS A 147 6.17 14.63 7.17
N HIS A 148 6.13 14.03 8.36
CA HIS A 148 7.26 14.04 9.29
C HIS A 148 8.29 12.96 8.94
N GLY A 149 9.56 13.33 8.90
CA GLY A 149 10.66 12.37 8.83
C GLY A 149 10.79 11.57 10.13
N ILE A 150 11.47 10.43 10.07
CA ILE A 150 11.59 9.48 11.20
C ILE A 150 12.17 10.12 12.47
N GLU A 151 13.10 11.08 12.32
CA GLU A 151 13.72 11.78 13.45
C GLU A 151 12.86 12.90 14.03
N HIS A 152 11.75 13.24 13.38
CA HIS A 152 10.91 14.35 13.83
C HIS A 152 10.18 14.02 15.14
N PRO A 153 10.11 14.93 16.14
CA PRO A 153 9.46 14.66 17.43
C PRO A 153 7.99 14.24 17.31
N ASN A 154 7.28 14.70 16.29
CA ASN A 154 5.88 14.35 16.04
C ASN A 154 5.71 13.14 15.09
N HIS A 155 6.78 12.42 14.76
CA HIS A 155 6.63 11.20 13.98
C HIS A 155 5.81 10.16 14.76
N PRO A 156 4.77 9.53 14.18
CA PRO A 156 3.86 8.66 14.94
C PRO A 156 4.50 7.36 15.45
N ILE A 157 5.50 6.83 14.74
CA ILE A 157 6.18 5.58 15.08
C ILE A 157 7.52 5.92 15.71
N LYS A 158 7.77 5.41 16.94
CA LYS A 158 8.94 5.68 17.77
C LYS A 158 9.73 4.44 18.13
N ASP A 159 9.46 3.33 17.43
CA ASP A 159 10.22 2.10 17.66
C ASP A 159 11.73 2.34 17.41
N PRO A 160 12.62 1.86 18.27
CA PRO A 160 14.07 2.03 18.08
C PRO A 160 14.56 1.26 16.86
N PHE A 161 15.67 1.70 16.29
CA PHE A 161 16.39 0.93 15.27
C PHE A 161 17.28 -0.13 15.92
N ASP A 162 17.87 -1.01 15.10
CA ASP A 162 18.83 -2.03 15.51
C ASP A 162 18.33 -2.95 16.62
N GLN A 163 17.05 -3.29 16.59
CA GLN A 163 16.44 -4.22 17.52
C GLN A 163 16.85 -5.66 17.17
N PRO A 164 17.35 -6.46 18.13
CA PRO A 164 17.65 -7.86 17.87
C PRO A 164 16.35 -8.65 17.60
N GLU A 165 16.43 -9.63 16.70
CA GLU A 165 15.35 -10.59 16.53
C GLU A 165 15.27 -11.47 17.79
N PRO A 166 14.13 -11.56 18.50
CA PRO A 166 14.03 -12.37 19.69
C PRO A 166 14.07 -13.86 19.34
N ALA A 167 14.58 -14.69 20.25
CA ALA A 167 14.65 -16.15 20.08
C ALA A 167 13.26 -16.79 19.90
N GLN A 168 12.22 -16.18 20.47
CA GLN A 168 10.85 -16.61 20.34
C GLN A 168 9.96 -15.38 20.12
N CYS A 169 9.18 -15.42 19.06
CA CYS A 169 8.22 -14.39 18.77
C CYS A 169 6.92 -14.60 19.56
N PRO A 170 6.26 -13.53 20.03
CA PRO A 170 4.93 -13.60 20.63
C PRO A 170 3.94 -14.24 19.64
N GLN A 171 3.08 -15.10 20.17
CA GLN A 171 1.96 -15.69 19.41
C GLN A 171 0.78 -14.72 19.31
#